data_55d9fceace4a84849a49b8915f4499bd
#
_entry.id   55d9fceace4a84849a49b8915f4499bd
#
_cell.length_a   1.000
_cell.length_b   1.000
_cell.length_c   1.000
_cell.angle_alpha   90.00
_cell.angle_beta   90.00
_cell.angle_gamma   90.00
#
_symmetry.space_group_name_H-M   'P 1'
#
loop_
_entity.id
_entity.type
_entity.pdbx_description
1 polymer ?
#
loop_
_entity_poly.entity_id
_entity_poly.type
_entity_poly.pdbx_seq_one_letter_code
_entity_poly.pdbx_strand_id
1 'polypeptide(L)'
;MHVFPPGVIDRDGLHKSNLRGLREALWACQPADVCLVDGFRLGPTAPVHRAVVDGDEKSAAIAAASIVAKVTRDRYMRTADALYPAYGFSSHVGYITPAHSAIVRAIGPCEIHRRSFEARCYAEEAAA
;
A
#
# COMPACT_ATOMS: atom_id res chain seq x y z
N MET A 1 12.54 -3.50 -1.46
CA MET A 1 11.09 -3.20 -1.36
C MET A 1 10.35 -4.49 -1.07
N HIS A 2 9.39 -4.47 -0.14
CA HIS A 2 8.52 -5.60 0.17
C HIS A 2 7.11 -5.36 -0.35
N VAL A 3 6.48 -6.40 -0.87
CA VAL A 3 5.12 -6.36 -1.43
C VAL A 3 4.30 -7.45 -0.75
N PHE A 4 3.14 -7.11 -0.25
CA PHE A 4 2.20 -8.07 0.33
C PHE A 4 0.99 -8.22 -0.60
N PRO A 5 0.61 -9.46 -0.93
CA PRO A 5 -0.61 -9.70 -1.67
C PRO A 5 -1.86 -9.34 -0.84
N PRO A 6 -3.00 -9.05 -1.47
CA PRO A 6 -4.23 -8.66 -0.78
C PRO A 6 -4.64 -9.61 0.34
N GLY A 7 -4.57 -10.91 0.12
CA GLY A 7 -4.94 -11.92 1.12
C GLY A 7 -4.11 -11.88 2.42
N VAL A 8 -2.86 -11.41 2.36
CA VAL A 8 -2.05 -11.18 3.58
C VAL A 8 -2.58 -9.98 4.35
N ILE A 9 -2.93 -8.91 3.64
CA ILE A 9 -3.48 -7.70 4.25
C ILE A 9 -4.87 -7.98 4.85
N ASP A 10 -5.69 -8.78 4.16
CA ASP A 10 -7.01 -9.18 4.63
C ASP A 10 -6.93 -10.04 5.91
N ARG A 11 -5.93 -10.94 5.99
CA ARG A 11 -5.72 -11.80 7.15
C ARG A 11 -5.10 -11.06 8.35
N ASP A 12 -4.05 -10.28 8.12
CA ASP A 12 -3.19 -9.72 9.17
C ASP A 12 -3.56 -8.28 9.54
N GLY A 13 -4.29 -7.59 8.68
CA GLY A 13 -4.66 -6.17 8.78
C GLY A 13 -3.60 -5.24 8.17
N LEU A 14 -4.06 -4.09 7.68
CA LEU A 14 -3.20 -3.13 6.97
C LEU A 14 -2.06 -2.60 7.84
N HIS A 15 -2.37 -2.20 9.08
CA HIS A 15 -1.38 -1.60 9.97
C HIS A 15 -0.24 -2.57 10.31
N LYS A 16 -0.59 -3.82 10.67
CA LYS A 16 0.40 -4.87 10.97
C LYS A 16 1.27 -5.20 9.75
N SER A 17 0.64 -5.31 8.58
CA SER A 17 1.36 -5.55 7.32
C SER A 17 2.30 -4.41 6.97
N ASN A 18 1.89 -3.15 7.20
CA ASN A 18 2.75 -1.99 6.99
C ASN A 18 3.98 -2.01 7.92
N LEU A 19 3.79 -2.19 9.24
CA LEU A 19 4.90 -2.29 10.18
C LEU A 19 5.85 -3.45 9.86
N ARG A 20 5.30 -4.58 9.44
CA ARG A 20 6.09 -5.73 8.99
C ARG A 20 6.90 -5.37 7.74
N GLY A 21 6.29 -4.76 6.73
CA GLY A 21 6.96 -4.35 5.50
C GLY A 21 8.09 -3.37 5.74
N LEU A 22 7.89 -2.38 6.60
CA LEU A 22 8.93 -1.44 7.00
C LEU A 22 10.10 -2.14 7.68
N ARG A 23 9.83 -3.09 8.59
CA ARG A 23 10.86 -3.88 9.29
C ARG A 23 11.67 -4.75 8.33
N GLU A 24 10.99 -5.47 7.44
CA GLU A 24 11.64 -6.32 6.44
C GLU A 24 12.47 -5.49 5.46
N ALA A 25 11.98 -4.31 5.07
CA ALA A 25 12.74 -3.38 4.23
C ALA A 25 14.02 -2.89 4.91
N LEU A 26 13.96 -2.54 6.20
CA LEU A 26 15.15 -2.16 6.97
C LEU A 26 16.19 -3.29 7.06
N TRP A 27 15.74 -4.53 7.31
CA TRP A 27 16.63 -5.69 7.32
C TRP A 27 17.30 -5.91 5.96
N ALA A 28 16.56 -5.74 4.87
CA ALA A 28 17.08 -5.88 3.52
C ALA A 28 18.10 -4.80 3.13
N CYS A 29 18.10 -3.67 3.83
CA CYS A 29 19.05 -2.57 3.60
C CYS A 29 20.31 -2.66 4.48
N GLN A 30 20.46 -3.69 5.30
CA GLN A 30 21.66 -3.84 6.14
C GLN A 30 22.86 -4.38 5.33
N PRO A 31 24.11 -3.95 5.65
CA PRO A 31 24.46 -2.95 6.68
C PRO A 31 24.16 -1.51 6.24
N ALA A 32 23.70 -0.68 7.17
CA ALA A 32 23.44 0.74 6.94
C ALA A 32 23.85 1.55 8.18
N ASP A 33 24.51 2.67 7.97
CA ASP A 33 24.97 3.55 9.07
C ASP A 33 23.80 4.25 9.77
N VAL A 34 22.78 4.63 9.01
CA VAL A 34 21.58 5.30 9.51
C VAL A 34 20.33 4.74 8.84
N CYS A 35 19.36 4.36 9.65
CA CYS A 35 18.03 3.95 9.19
C CYS A 35 16.98 4.97 9.65
N LEU A 36 16.20 5.46 8.71
CA LEU A 36 15.07 6.36 8.98
C LEU A 36 13.76 5.69 8.59
N VAL A 37 12.73 5.88 9.39
CA VAL A 37 11.38 5.34 9.15
C VAL A 37 10.36 6.45 9.30
N ASP A 38 9.45 6.55 8.35
CA ASP A 38 8.37 7.51 8.41
C ASP A 38 7.34 7.14 9.49
N GLY A 39 7.12 8.05 10.42
CA GLY A 39 6.04 8.02 11.40
C GLY A 39 6.18 7.01 12.55
N PHE A 40 6.81 5.84 12.37
CA PHE A 40 6.66 4.73 13.31
C PHE A 40 7.97 4.20 13.90
N ARG A 41 7.91 3.84 15.19
CA ARG A 41 8.92 2.98 15.82
C ARG A 41 8.53 1.51 15.61
N LEU A 42 9.45 0.70 15.10
CA LEU A 42 9.17 -0.67 14.66
C LEU A 42 9.44 -1.73 15.76
N GLY A 43 9.81 -1.28 16.94
CA GLY A 43 10.10 -2.17 18.09
C GLY A 43 11.48 -2.84 18.02
N PRO A 44 11.79 -3.69 19.04
CA PRO A 44 13.14 -4.22 19.26
C PRO A 44 13.58 -5.28 18.24
N THR A 45 12.67 -5.81 17.46
CA THR A 45 12.97 -6.82 16.41
C THR A 45 13.41 -6.20 15.09
N ALA A 46 13.37 -4.88 14.96
CA ALA A 46 13.87 -4.16 13.79
C ALA A 46 15.33 -3.72 14.00
N PRO A 47 16.11 -3.51 12.93
CA PRO A 47 17.40 -2.83 13.02
C PRO A 47 17.27 -1.49 13.74
N VAL A 48 18.38 -1.00 14.34
CA VAL A 48 18.40 0.33 14.95
C VAL A 48 17.95 1.38 13.93
N HIS A 49 16.93 2.15 14.30
CA HIS A 49 16.33 3.14 13.40
C HIS A 49 15.81 4.34 14.17
N ARG A 50 15.62 5.44 13.47
CA ARG A 50 14.98 6.66 13.96
C ARG A 50 13.65 6.86 13.26
N ALA A 51 12.58 6.93 14.03
CA ALA A 51 11.26 7.33 13.52
C ALA A 51 11.21 8.86 13.34
N VAL A 52 10.72 9.31 12.19
CA VAL A 52 10.57 10.72 11.85
C VAL A 52 9.12 10.96 11.46
N VAL A 53 8.40 11.72 12.26
CA VAL A 53 7.02 12.12 11.94
C VAL A 53 7.05 13.11 10.78
N ASP A 54 6.18 12.93 9.79
CA ASP A 54 6.18 13.66 8.51
C ASP A 54 7.56 13.56 7.84
N GLY A 55 8.07 12.34 7.78
CA GLY A 55 9.43 12.07 7.38
C GLY A 55 9.71 12.41 5.93
N ASP A 56 8.75 12.28 5.06
CA ASP A 56 8.83 12.63 3.64
C ASP A 56 9.00 14.15 3.40
N GLU A 57 8.49 14.97 4.31
CA GLU A 57 8.71 16.43 4.28
C GLU A 57 10.06 16.84 4.91
N LYS A 58 10.61 16.00 5.82
CA LYS A 58 11.79 16.32 6.63
C LYS A 58 13.07 15.63 6.19
N SER A 59 12.97 14.60 5.38
CA SER A 59 14.11 13.78 4.94
C SER A 59 14.03 13.42 3.46
N ALA A 60 15.00 13.86 2.68
CA ALA A 60 15.11 13.51 1.27
C ALA A 60 15.21 11.98 1.05
N ALA A 61 15.81 11.23 1.98
CA ALA A 61 15.91 9.78 1.90
C ALA A 61 14.52 9.12 2.07
N ILE A 62 13.71 9.58 3.02
CA ILE A 62 12.34 9.08 3.21
C ILE A 62 11.48 9.47 2.01
N ALA A 63 11.57 10.72 1.55
CA ALA A 63 10.84 11.18 0.36
C ALA A 63 11.17 10.34 -0.87
N ALA A 64 12.45 10.06 -1.11
CA ALA A 64 12.90 9.22 -2.22
C ALA A 64 12.34 7.78 -2.10
N ALA A 65 12.39 7.19 -0.91
CA ALA A 65 11.85 5.86 -0.65
C ALA A 65 10.33 5.79 -0.90
N SER A 66 9.59 6.82 -0.47
CA SER A 66 8.15 6.95 -0.71
C SER A 66 7.82 7.03 -2.20
N ILE A 67 8.59 7.81 -2.97
CA ILE A 67 8.43 7.91 -4.42
C ILE A 67 8.69 6.55 -5.09
N VAL A 68 9.76 5.85 -4.71
CA VAL A 68 10.08 4.52 -5.26
C VAL A 68 8.96 3.53 -5.00
N ALA A 69 8.45 3.49 -3.77
CA ALA A 69 7.34 2.61 -3.41
C ALA A 69 6.06 2.94 -4.21
N LYS A 70 5.70 4.21 -4.29
CA LYS A 70 4.53 4.68 -5.03
C LYS A 70 4.62 4.36 -6.52
N VAL A 71 5.71 4.74 -7.17
CA VAL A 71 5.89 4.53 -8.61
C VAL A 71 5.88 3.04 -8.95
N THR A 72 6.50 2.21 -8.11
CA THR A 72 6.51 0.75 -8.32
C THR A 72 5.09 0.17 -8.22
N ARG A 73 4.32 0.60 -7.21
CA ARG A 73 2.92 0.19 -7.07
C ARG A 73 2.07 0.65 -8.26
N ASP A 74 2.21 1.91 -8.68
CA ASP A 74 1.46 2.45 -9.80
C ASP A 74 1.77 1.69 -11.12
N ARG A 75 3.05 1.32 -11.33
CA ARG A 75 3.45 0.48 -12.48
C ARG A 75 2.83 -0.91 -12.41
N TYR A 76 2.84 -1.54 -11.22
CA TYR A 76 2.19 -2.83 -11.02
C TYR A 76 0.70 -2.76 -11.36
N MET A 77 -0.01 -1.73 -10.89
CA MET A 77 -1.44 -1.57 -11.17
C MET A 77 -1.73 -1.34 -12.66
N ARG A 78 -0.87 -0.60 -13.38
CA ARG A 78 -1.01 -0.46 -14.84
C ARG A 78 -0.78 -1.78 -15.58
N THR A 79 0.15 -2.61 -15.11
CA THR A 79 0.35 -3.96 -15.67
C THR A 79 -0.83 -4.87 -15.35
N ALA A 80 -1.41 -4.76 -14.16
CA ALA A 80 -2.60 -5.51 -13.76
C ALA A 80 -3.83 -5.16 -14.62
N ASP A 81 -3.90 -3.97 -15.22
CA ASP A 81 -4.97 -3.56 -16.13
C ASP A 81 -5.12 -4.52 -17.32
N ALA A 82 -4.01 -5.06 -17.83
CA ALA A 82 -4.03 -6.03 -18.91
C ALA A 82 -4.67 -7.37 -18.49
N LEU A 83 -4.58 -7.74 -17.21
CA LEU A 83 -5.18 -8.97 -16.66
C LEU A 83 -6.63 -8.75 -16.22
N TYR A 84 -6.97 -7.53 -15.85
CA TYR A 84 -8.30 -7.14 -15.33
C TYR A 84 -8.85 -5.91 -16.07
N PRO A 85 -9.03 -5.97 -17.40
CA PRO A 85 -9.34 -4.79 -18.22
C PRO A 85 -10.66 -4.11 -17.86
N ALA A 86 -11.60 -4.85 -17.25
CA ALA A 86 -12.90 -4.31 -16.84
C ALA A 86 -12.83 -3.30 -15.69
N TYR A 87 -11.72 -3.25 -14.95
CA TYR A 87 -11.60 -2.39 -13.77
C TYR A 87 -10.96 -1.03 -14.05
N GLY A 88 -10.23 -0.84 -15.17
CA GLY A 88 -9.61 0.43 -15.53
C GLY A 88 -8.45 0.83 -14.62
N PHE A 89 -7.66 -0.13 -14.13
CA PHE A 89 -6.54 0.11 -13.19
C PHE A 89 -5.45 1.03 -13.76
N SER A 90 -5.30 1.11 -15.07
CA SER A 90 -4.36 2.05 -15.70
C SER A 90 -4.71 3.51 -15.42
N SER A 91 -5.98 3.82 -15.22
CA SER A 91 -6.49 5.16 -15.02
C SER A 91 -6.36 5.62 -13.55
N HIS A 92 -6.76 4.81 -12.60
CA HIS A 92 -6.85 5.19 -11.17
C HIS A 92 -5.88 4.44 -10.25
N VAL A 93 -5.08 3.53 -10.80
CA VAL A 93 -4.08 2.69 -10.10
C VAL A 93 -4.56 2.05 -8.77
N GLY A 94 -5.84 1.69 -8.75
CA GLY A 94 -6.49 1.08 -7.58
C GLY A 94 -6.91 2.07 -6.49
N TYR A 95 -6.85 3.37 -6.71
CA TYR A 95 -7.43 4.35 -5.79
C TYR A 95 -8.96 4.34 -5.89
N ILE A 96 -9.60 4.72 -4.79
CA ILE A 96 -11.04 4.89 -4.73
C ILE A 96 -11.43 6.14 -5.50
N THR A 97 -12.01 5.93 -6.67
CA THR A 97 -12.60 6.97 -7.50
C THR A 97 -14.06 6.61 -7.76
N PRO A 98 -14.93 7.57 -8.12
CA PRO A 98 -16.32 7.27 -8.48
C PRO A 98 -16.41 6.20 -9.58
N ALA A 99 -15.56 6.26 -10.60
CA ALA A 99 -15.51 5.27 -11.68
C ALA A 99 -15.12 3.88 -11.16
N HIS A 100 -14.05 3.76 -10.36
CA HIS A 100 -13.65 2.49 -9.77
C HIS A 100 -14.73 1.90 -8.87
N SER A 101 -15.34 2.72 -8.03
CA SER A 101 -16.42 2.30 -7.14
C SER A 101 -17.65 1.80 -7.92
N ALA A 102 -18.03 2.47 -9.00
CA ALA A 102 -19.13 2.03 -9.85
C ALA A 102 -18.84 0.67 -10.51
N ILE A 103 -17.62 0.45 -10.98
CA ILE A 103 -17.22 -0.84 -11.58
C ILE A 103 -17.29 -1.95 -10.54
N VAL A 104 -16.69 -1.74 -9.37
CA VAL A 104 -16.70 -2.78 -8.31
C VAL A 104 -18.12 -3.09 -7.83
N ARG A 105 -19.02 -2.11 -7.78
CA ARG A 105 -20.44 -2.35 -7.49
C ARG A 105 -21.13 -3.18 -8.56
N ALA A 106 -20.80 -2.94 -9.83
CA ALA A 106 -21.45 -3.60 -10.96
C ALA A 106 -21.00 -5.05 -11.15
N ILE A 107 -19.69 -5.33 -11.03
CA ILE A 107 -19.11 -6.65 -11.36
C ILE A 107 -18.41 -7.34 -10.19
N GLY A 108 -18.42 -6.75 -9.01
CA GLY A 108 -17.73 -7.27 -7.83
C GLY A 108 -16.23 -7.02 -7.82
N PRO A 109 -15.55 -7.32 -6.72
CA PRO A 109 -14.10 -7.21 -6.60
C PRO A 109 -13.39 -8.40 -7.24
N CYS A 110 -12.26 -8.18 -7.94
CA CYS A 110 -11.37 -9.25 -8.39
C CYS A 110 -10.38 -9.68 -7.30
N GLU A 111 -9.54 -10.68 -7.61
CA GLU A 111 -8.61 -11.29 -6.64
C GLU A 111 -7.51 -10.36 -6.10
N ILE A 112 -7.19 -9.27 -6.83
CA ILE A 112 -6.21 -8.28 -6.33
C ILE A 112 -6.83 -7.19 -5.47
N HIS A 113 -8.14 -7.21 -5.23
CA HIS A 113 -8.78 -6.33 -4.27
C HIS A 113 -8.60 -6.84 -2.83
N ARG A 114 -8.43 -5.91 -1.90
CA ARG A 114 -8.42 -6.19 -0.47
C ARG A 114 -9.86 -6.28 0.03
N ARG A 115 -10.32 -7.48 0.34
CA ARG A 115 -11.73 -7.72 0.74
C ARG A 115 -12.04 -7.21 2.14
N SER A 116 -11.04 -7.12 3.03
CA SER A 116 -11.20 -6.51 4.36
C SER A 116 -11.35 -4.98 4.32
N PHE A 117 -11.03 -4.39 3.19
CA PHE A 117 -11.36 -3.01 2.89
C PHE A 117 -12.78 -2.96 2.34
N GLU A 118 -13.76 -3.14 3.20
CA GLU A 118 -15.12 -2.68 2.93
C GLU A 118 -15.07 -1.16 2.85
N ALA A 119 -14.61 -0.68 1.71
CA ALA A 119 -14.59 0.73 1.47
C ALA A 119 -16.03 1.22 1.57
N ARG A 120 -16.28 2.20 2.43
CA ARG A 120 -17.59 2.86 2.58
C ARG A 120 -18.22 3.19 1.23
N CYS A 121 -17.37 3.49 0.22
CA CYS A 121 -17.79 3.71 -1.17
C CYS A 121 -18.48 2.52 -1.84
N TYR A 122 -18.39 1.29 -1.29
CA TYR A 122 -19.12 0.13 -1.79
C TYR A 122 -20.43 -0.11 -1.02
N ALA A 123 -20.57 0.49 0.16
CA ALA A 123 -21.71 0.29 1.07
C ALA A 123 -22.77 1.41 1.00
N GLU A 124 -22.43 2.61 0.54
CA GLU A 124 -23.28 3.80 0.70
C GLU A 124 -24.52 3.89 -0.20
N GLU A 125 -24.75 2.96 -1.13
CA GLU A 125 -25.97 2.95 -1.96
C GLU A 125 -26.96 1.81 -1.65
N ALA A 126 -26.67 0.97 -0.66
CA ALA A 126 -27.65 -0.05 -0.23
C ALA A 126 -28.72 0.50 0.73
N ALA A 127 -28.67 1.79 1.06
CA ALA A 127 -29.56 2.47 2.01
C ALA A 127 -30.40 3.60 1.39
N ALA A 128 -30.50 3.65 0.08
CA ALA A 128 -31.37 4.62 -0.60
C ALA A 128 -32.60 3.93 -1.16
#